data_f01143ee7012225af41191a093e373c6
#
_entry.id   f01143ee7012225af41191a093e373c6
#
_cell.length_a   1.000
_cell.length_b   1.000
_cell.length_c   1.000
_cell.angle_alpha   90.00
_cell.angle_beta   90.00
_cell.angle_gamma   90.00
#
_symmetry.space_group_name_H-M   'P 1'
#
loop_
_entity.id
_entity.type
_entity.pdbx_description
1 polymer ?
#
loop_
_entity_poly.entity_id
_entity_poly.type
_entity_poly.pdbx_seq_one_letter_code
_entity_poly.pdbx_strand_id
1 'polypeptide(L)'
;MSERLDDLNDRREAALHAGSERAVKRQHDKGKMLARERIDYFLDDGSFHELDMLVRHRAHESGIEERPYTDGVITGWGTVDGRKVFVFSQDFTVFGGALGEVFAEKLHKVMDLATSVGAPMIGLNDGAGARIQEGVVSLDGYGGIFWRNVQASGVIPQISVILGPCAGGAVYSPAMTDFIFMVREKSHMFITGPDVVRTVTGEEVTLEELGGAGSHATKSGVASFVCDDERQVLDEVKVLLSYLPSNNLESAPVVAPQDDANRSCPELNDLMPDSPNLPYDMRTVIEVVLDNGEFLEYHDSWAQNIVCGYGRLNGRSVGVVGNQPMRFAGVLDMMASEKAARFVRTCDAFNIPLITFVDVPGFLPGVDQEHGGIIRHGAKLLYAYCEATVPRIQVITRKAYGGAYVVMDSKSVGSDLSLAWPSAELAVMGPQGAVEILHRRELEQSADPAARREELVDEYMEKFANPYVAAERGYVDDVIDPADTRIRLIAGLEMLATKHEELPRRKHGNVPL
;
A
#
# COMPACT_ATOMS: atom_id res chain seq x y z
N MET A 1 -3.52 53.34 -3.48
CA MET A 1 -3.72 51.98 -2.91
C MET A 1 -4.87 51.26 -3.64
N SER A 2 -6.01 51.91 -3.93
CA SER A 2 -7.14 51.30 -4.65
C SER A 2 -6.73 50.69 -6.00
N GLU A 3 -6.13 51.47 -6.90
CA GLU A 3 -5.66 51.00 -8.22
C GLU A 3 -4.68 49.79 -8.12
N ARG A 4 -3.86 49.73 -7.05
CA ARG A 4 -2.96 48.59 -6.84
C ARG A 4 -3.68 47.35 -6.33
N LEU A 5 -4.77 47.52 -5.59
CA LEU A 5 -5.62 46.42 -5.17
C LEU A 5 -6.47 45.89 -6.33
N ASP A 6 -6.92 46.79 -7.21
CA ASP A 6 -7.64 46.41 -8.42
C ASP A 6 -6.72 45.59 -9.35
N ASP A 7 -5.47 46.05 -9.62
CA ASP A 7 -4.48 45.26 -10.39
C ASP A 7 -4.18 43.90 -9.74
N LEU A 8 -4.07 43.83 -8.41
CA LEU A 8 -3.89 42.55 -7.72
C LEU A 8 -5.08 41.60 -7.92
N ASN A 9 -6.30 42.13 -7.80
CA ASN A 9 -7.51 41.35 -7.99
C ASN A 9 -7.64 40.83 -9.42
N ASP A 10 -7.35 41.68 -10.43
CA ASP A 10 -7.34 41.31 -11.84
C ASP A 10 -6.34 40.16 -12.11
N ARG A 11 -5.13 40.25 -11.53
CA ARG A 11 -4.12 39.17 -11.66
C ARG A 11 -4.54 37.86 -10.99
N ARG A 12 -5.16 37.96 -9.81
CA ARG A 12 -5.69 36.80 -9.12
C ARG A 12 -6.81 36.14 -9.90
N GLU A 13 -7.73 36.95 -10.42
CA GLU A 13 -8.82 36.45 -11.27
C GLU A 13 -8.29 35.73 -12.53
N ALA A 14 -7.29 36.35 -13.19
CA ALA A 14 -6.62 35.73 -14.33
C ALA A 14 -5.87 34.41 -13.95
N ALA A 15 -5.36 34.30 -12.72
CA ALA A 15 -4.73 33.08 -12.24
C ALA A 15 -5.76 31.98 -11.87
N LEU A 16 -6.94 32.36 -11.37
CA LEU A 16 -8.04 31.43 -11.10
C LEU A 16 -8.58 30.80 -12.40
N HIS A 17 -8.52 31.54 -13.51
CA HIS A 17 -9.02 31.15 -14.84
C HIS A 17 -7.88 31.02 -15.87
N ALA A 18 -6.75 30.42 -15.49
CA ALA A 18 -5.56 30.29 -16.34
C ALA A 18 -5.79 29.43 -17.60
N GLY A 19 -6.69 28.46 -17.55
CA GLY A 19 -7.07 27.61 -18.69
C GLY A 19 -8.06 28.28 -19.64
N SER A 20 -7.95 28.03 -20.95
CA SER A 20 -8.92 28.53 -21.90
C SER A 20 -10.31 27.92 -21.71
N GLU A 21 -11.39 28.66 -21.99
CA GLU A 21 -12.77 28.17 -21.92
C GLU A 21 -12.98 26.85 -22.67
N ARG A 22 -12.34 26.71 -23.84
CA ARG A 22 -12.39 25.49 -24.63
C ARG A 22 -11.74 24.30 -23.91
N ALA A 23 -10.62 24.52 -23.24
CA ALA A 23 -9.91 23.48 -22.50
C ALA A 23 -10.69 23.07 -21.25
N VAL A 24 -11.24 24.05 -20.52
CA VAL A 24 -12.13 23.83 -19.37
C VAL A 24 -13.35 22.99 -19.78
N LYS A 25 -14.05 23.42 -20.83
CA LYS A 25 -15.21 22.67 -21.34
C LYS A 25 -14.85 21.24 -21.72
N ARG A 26 -13.71 21.02 -22.41
CA ARG A 26 -13.25 19.67 -22.78
C ARG A 26 -12.95 18.79 -21.56
N GLN A 27 -12.44 19.36 -20.47
CA GLN A 27 -12.18 18.64 -19.22
C GLN A 27 -13.49 18.15 -18.60
N HIS A 28 -14.48 19.03 -18.48
CA HIS A 28 -15.80 18.70 -17.96
C HIS A 28 -16.57 17.73 -18.88
N ASP A 29 -16.50 17.88 -20.20
CA ASP A 29 -17.14 16.97 -21.18
C ASP A 29 -16.62 15.51 -21.04
N LYS A 30 -15.40 15.33 -20.51
CA LYS A 30 -14.82 14.02 -20.15
C LYS A 30 -15.23 13.51 -18.76
N GLY A 31 -16.09 14.23 -18.05
CA GLY A 31 -16.49 13.91 -16.68
C GLY A 31 -15.33 14.03 -15.68
N LYS A 32 -14.40 14.96 -15.90
CA LYS A 32 -13.25 15.23 -15.04
C LYS A 32 -13.40 16.59 -14.38
N MET A 33 -12.95 16.70 -13.13
CA MET A 33 -12.85 17.97 -12.43
C MET A 33 -11.64 18.78 -12.91
N LEU A 34 -11.67 20.11 -12.71
CA LEU A 34 -10.53 20.99 -12.85
C LEU A 34 -9.57 20.83 -11.68
N ALA A 35 -8.31 21.25 -11.86
CA ALA A 35 -7.30 21.17 -10.80
C ALA A 35 -7.74 21.84 -9.49
N ARG A 36 -8.41 23.02 -9.56
CA ARG A 36 -8.92 23.73 -8.39
C ARG A 36 -10.14 23.05 -7.77
N GLU A 37 -11.08 22.57 -8.59
CA GLU A 37 -12.26 21.84 -8.11
C GLU A 37 -11.87 20.58 -7.33
N ARG A 38 -10.77 19.90 -7.72
CA ARG A 38 -10.21 18.75 -7.00
C ARG A 38 -9.68 19.14 -5.62
N ILE A 39 -8.94 20.27 -5.55
CA ILE A 39 -8.41 20.78 -4.27
C ILE A 39 -9.55 21.22 -3.35
N ASP A 40 -10.53 21.97 -3.88
CA ASP A 40 -11.68 22.43 -3.11
C ASP A 40 -12.54 21.28 -2.58
N TYR A 41 -12.67 20.18 -3.34
CA TYR A 41 -13.37 18.97 -2.89
C TYR A 41 -12.56 18.18 -1.86
N PHE A 42 -11.25 18.14 -2.02
CA PHE A 42 -10.38 17.31 -1.18
C PHE A 42 -10.09 17.92 0.19
N LEU A 43 -9.88 19.21 0.26
CA LEU A 43 -9.53 19.91 1.51
C LEU A 43 -10.79 20.36 2.28
N ASP A 44 -10.63 20.60 3.56
CA ASP A 44 -11.67 21.23 4.40
C ASP A 44 -12.03 22.62 3.86
N ASP A 45 -13.30 22.97 3.92
CA ASP A 45 -13.83 24.22 3.39
C ASP A 45 -13.04 25.44 3.85
N GLY A 46 -12.52 26.23 2.90
CA GLY A 46 -11.80 27.47 3.17
C GLY A 46 -10.41 27.28 3.78
N SER A 47 -9.91 26.05 3.89
CA SER A 47 -8.58 25.77 4.47
C SER A 47 -7.42 25.94 3.49
N PHE A 48 -7.68 26.04 2.19
CA PHE A 48 -6.63 26.07 1.18
C PHE A 48 -5.86 27.38 1.14
N HIS A 49 -4.56 27.29 1.23
CA HIS A 49 -3.61 28.41 1.06
C HIS A 49 -2.70 28.12 -0.14
N GLU A 50 -2.98 28.78 -1.26
CA GLU A 50 -2.21 28.61 -2.50
C GLU A 50 -0.84 29.26 -2.41
N LEU A 51 0.18 28.57 -2.91
CA LEU A 51 1.54 29.07 -3.06
C LEU A 51 1.85 29.32 -4.55
N ASP A 52 2.58 30.39 -4.82
CA ASP A 52 3.09 30.73 -6.15
C ASP A 52 1.98 30.85 -7.24
N MET A 53 0.80 31.37 -6.87
CA MET A 53 -0.33 31.56 -7.76
C MET A 53 0.01 32.42 -9.00
N LEU A 54 0.85 33.44 -8.82
CA LEU A 54 1.13 34.44 -9.86
C LEU A 54 2.38 34.14 -10.70
N VAL A 55 3.02 32.99 -10.52
CA VAL A 55 4.20 32.63 -11.32
C VAL A 55 3.82 32.27 -12.76
N ARG A 56 4.77 32.45 -13.67
CA ARG A 56 4.65 32.15 -15.10
C ARG A 56 5.96 31.57 -15.61
N HIS A 57 5.91 30.72 -16.66
CA HIS A 57 7.11 30.17 -17.26
C HIS A 57 8.08 31.27 -17.76
N ARG A 58 9.37 30.92 -17.87
CA ARG A 58 10.46 31.79 -18.33
C ARG A 58 11.00 31.41 -19.72
N ALA A 59 10.32 30.50 -20.40
CA ALA A 59 10.75 29.93 -21.67
C ALA A 59 10.56 30.90 -22.86
N HIS A 60 11.25 32.03 -22.85
CA HIS A 60 11.12 33.07 -23.86
C HIS A 60 11.65 32.69 -25.25
N GLU A 61 12.61 31.76 -25.31
CA GLU A 61 13.25 31.29 -26.55
C GLU A 61 12.58 30.06 -27.16
N SER A 62 11.60 29.46 -26.48
CA SER A 62 11.00 28.17 -26.86
C SER A 62 9.82 28.28 -27.85
N GLY A 63 9.45 29.49 -28.30
CA GLY A 63 8.29 29.72 -29.16
C GLY A 63 6.95 29.62 -28.43
N ILE A 64 6.94 29.59 -27.09
CA ILE A 64 5.73 29.67 -26.28
C ILE A 64 5.39 31.15 -26.04
N GLU A 65 4.41 31.67 -26.79
CA GLU A 65 4.02 33.09 -26.67
C GLU A 65 3.09 33.34 -25.47
N GLU A 66 2.17 32.41 -25.22
CA GLU A 66 1.22 32.52 -24.11
C GLU A 66 1.91 32.26 -22.76
N ARG A 67 1.65 33.13 -21.80
CA ARG A 67 2.22 33.03 -20.45
C ARG A 67 1.12 33.04 -19.39
N PRO A 68 0.33 31.97 -19.31
CA PRO A 68 -0.69 31.84 -18.27
C PRO A 68 -0.07 31.83 -16.88
N TYR A 69 -0.82 32.31 -15.89
CA TYR A 69 -0.44 32.19 -14.49
C TYR A 69 -0.44 30.71 -14.07
N THR A 70 0.13 30.40 -12.92
CA THR A 70 0.25 29.05 -12.30
C THR A 70 1.16 28.07 -13.01
N ASP A 71 1.49 28.30 -14.28
CA ASP A 71 2.30 27.43 -15.16
C ASP A 71 1.82 25.97 -15.25
N GLY A 72 0.50 25.74 -15.10
CA GLY A 72 -0.11 24.41 -15.25
C GLY A 72 -0.10 23.53 -14.01
N VAL A 73 0.19 24.09 -12.83
CA VAL A 73 0.06 23.39 -11.55
C VAL A 73 -0.38 24.30 -10.41
N ILE A 74 -1.33 23.84 -9.63
CA ILE A 74 -1.76 24.50 -8.39
C ILE A 74 -1.03 23.84 -7.24
N THR A 75 -0.38 24.62 -6.37
CA THR A 75 0.38 24.11 -5.22
C THR A 75 0.01 24.87 -3.96
N GLY A 76 -0.01 24.19 -2.82
CA GLY A 76 -0.34 24.83 -1.55
C GLY A 76 -0.47 23.85 -0.42
N TRP A 77 -1.13 24.28 0.64
CA TRP A 77 -1.43 23.48 1.81
C TRP A 77 -2.84 23.82 2.35
N GLY A 78 -3.41 22.90 3.07
CA GLY A 78 -4.70 23.03 3.72
C GLY A 78 -4.86 21.95 4.78
N THR A 79 -6.11 21.64 5.14
CA THR A 79 -6.42 20.58 6.09
C THR A 79 -7.37 19.54 5.49
N VAL A 80 -7.27 18.32 6.00
CA VAL A 80 -8.22 17.22 5.81
C VAL A 80 -8.58 16.73 7.21
N ASP A 81 -9.86 16.83 7.56
CA ASP A 81 -10.35 16.54 8.92
C ASP A 81 -9.53 17.27 10.00
N GLY A 82 -9.20 18.56 9.76
CA GLY A 82 -8.41 19.41 10.63
C GLY A 82 -6.90 19.12 10.63
N ARG A 83 -6.42 18.09 9.96
CA ARG A 83 -5.00 17.73 9.87
C ARG A 83 -4.36 18.38 8.65
N LYS A 84 -3.18 19.00 8.87
CA LYS A 84 -2.43 19.66 7.80
C LYS A 84 -1.94 18.68 6.74
N VAL A 85 -2.15 19.03 5.47
CA VAL A 85 -1.59 18.34 4.31
C VAL A 85 -1.05 19.35 3.31
N PHE A 86 -0.04 18.96 2.55
CA PHE A 86 0.43 19.70 1.38
C PHE A 86 -0.10 19.03 0.12
N VAL A 87 -0.45 19.83 -0.89
CA VAL A 87 -1.07 19.34 -2.11
C VAL A 87 -0.50 20.04 -3.33
N PHE A 88 -0.33 19.31 -4.41
CA PHE A 88 -0.29 19.85 -5.74
C PHE A 88 -1.36 19.23 -6.63
N SER A 89 -1.91 20.00 -7.58
CA SER A 89 -2.85 19.51 -8.58
C SER A 89 -2.41 19.99 -9.95
N GLN A 90 -2.13 19.07 -10.86
CA GLN A 90 -1.76 19.38 -12.23
C GLN A 90 -2.99 19.86 -13.01
N ASP A 91 -2.85 20.98 -13.70
CA ASP A 91 -3.92 21.57 -14.50
C ASP A 91 -3.77 21.22 -15.98
N PHE A 92 -4.51 20.20 -16.41
CA PHE A 92 -4.51 19.74 -17.78
C PHE A 92 -5.01 20.81 -18.78
N THR A 93 -5.71 21.85 -18.29
CA THR A 93 -6.21 22.95 -19.13
C THR A 93 -5.12 23.94 -19.54
N VAL A 94 -3.97 23.92 -18.85
CA VAL A 94 -2.80 24.75 -19.09
C VAL A 94 -1.63 23.86 -19.55
N PHE A 95 -1.24 23.98 -20.82
CA PHE A 95 -0.17 23.18 -21.45
C PHE A 95 -0.30 21.66 -21.26
N GLY A 96 -1.54 21.16 -21.13
CA GLY A 96 -1.80 19.73 -20.88
C GLY A 96 -1.22 19.22 -19.54
N GLY A 97 -1.02 20.09 -18.56
CA GLY A 97 -0.38 19.73 -17.28
C GLY A 97 1.08 19.30 -17.44
N ALA A 98 1.75 19.68 -18.55
CA ALA A 98 3.12 19.28 -18.83
C ALA A 98 4.11 20.08 -17.95
N LEU A 99 5.08 19.36 -17.39
CA LEU A 99 6.09 19.91 -16.47
C LEU A 99 7.14 20.72 -17.25
N GLY A 100 7.23 22.02 -16.93
CA GLY A 100 8.32 22.92 -17.32
C GLY A 100 9.16 23.34 -16.11
N GLU A 101 10.09 24.29 -16.31
CA GLU A 101 10.98 24.79 -15.27
C GLU A 101 10.22 25.30 -14.03
N VAL A 102 9.35 26.29 -14.23
CA VAL A 102 8.63 26.96 -13.15
C VAL A 102 7.61 26.04 -12.48
N PHE A 103 6.98 25.17 -13.26
CA PHE A 103 6.15 24.09 -12.73
C PHE A 103 6.94 23.23 -11.74
N ALA A 104 8.15 22.78 -12.15
CA ALA A 104 9.01 21.95 -11.29
C ALA A 104 9.44 22.71 -10.02
N GLU A 105 9.84 23.98 -10.12
CA GLU A 105 10.20 24.81 -8.97
C GLU A 105 9.07 24.90 -7.93
N LYS A 106 7.82 25.00 -8.37
CA LYS A 106 6.64 24.99 -7.48
C LYS A 106 6.51 23.65 -6.74
N LEU A 107 6.67 22.52 -7.46
CA LEU A 107 6.65 21.21 -6.85
C LEU A 107 7.79 21.04 -5.86
N HIS A 108 9.02 21.41 -6.24
CA HIS A 108 10.18 21.34 -5.35
C HIS A 108 9.90 22.09 -4.04
N LYS A 109 9.38 23.32 -4.13
CA LYS A 109 9.07 24.15 -2.97
C LYS A 109 8.01 23.52 -2.07
N VAL A 110 6.90 23.04 -2.63
CA VAL A 110 5.82 22.45 -1.82
C VAL A 110 6.25 21.14 -1.17
N MET A 111 7.07 20.31 -1.85
CA MET A 111 7.63 19.07 -1.31
C MET A 111 8.65 19.35 -0.19
N ASP A 112 9.54 20.36 -0.36
CA ASP A 112 10.48 20.78 0.68
C ASP A 112 9.76 21.29 1.93
N LEU A 113 8.68 22.06 1.76
CA LEU A 113 7.84 22.53 2.85
C LEU A 113 7.12 21.39 3.56
N ALA A 114 6.52 20.46 2.82
CA ALA A 114 5.84 19.29 3.38
C ALA A 114 6.79 18.47 4.27
N THR A 115 7.99 18.18 3.76
CA THR A 115 9.02 17.42 4.50
C THR A 115 9.51 18.18 5.73
N SER A 116 9.80 19.49 5.62
CA SER A 116 10.30 20.28 6.75
C SER A 116 9.26 20.54 7.82
N VAL A 117 7.98 20.58 7.46
CA VAL A 117 6.85 20.73 8.40
C VAL A 117 6.45 19.38 9.01
N GLY A 118 6.78 18.28 8.35
CA GLY A 118 6.35 16.94 8.77
C GLY A 118 4.86 16.70 8.53
N ALA A 119 4.36 16.99 7.32
CA ALA A 119 2.97 16.80 6.93
C ALA A 119 2.85 16.02 5.62
N PRO A 120 1.79 15.21 5.42
CA PRO A 120 1.60 14.42 4.22
C PRO A 120 1.64 15.25 2.93
N MET A 121 2.20 14.65 1.86
CA MET A 121 2.26 15.23 0.53
C MET A 121 1.31 14.48 -0.41
N ILE A 122 0.33 15.20 -0.98
CA ILE A 122 -0.69 14.63 -1.86
C ILE A 122 -0.51 15.19 -3.27
N GLY A 123 -0.25 14.31 -4.24
CA GLY A 123 -0.12 14.68 -5.65
C GLY A 123 -1.35 14.28 -6.45
N LEU A 124 -2.06 15.28 -7.02
CA LEU A 124 -3.18 15.08 -7.93
C LEU A 124 -2.66 15.20 -9.37
N ASN A 125 -2.37 14.04 -9.98
CA ASN A 125 -1.62 13.93 -11.22
C ASN A 125 -2.58 13.85 -12.43
N ASP A 126 -2.46 14.79 -13.35
CA ASP A 126 -3.20 14.86 -14.61
C ASP A 126 -2.37 15.63 -15.65
N GLY A 127 -1.33 14.98 -16.21
CA GLY A 127 -0.36 15.68 -17.04
C GLY A 127 0.27 14.85 -18.13
N ALA A 128 0.66 15.53 -19.21
CA ALA A 128 1.23 14.94 -20.42
C ALA A 128 2.75 14.61 -20.31
N GLY A 129 3.36 14.70 -19.14
CA GLY A 129 4.79 14.46 -18.95
C GLY A 129 5.64 15.73 -19.08
N ALA A 130 6.84 15.63 -19.62
CA ALA A 130 7.76 16.75 -19.77
C ALA A 130 7.27 17.72 -20.88
N ARG A 131 7.39 19.04 -20.62
CA ARG A 131 7.13 20.09 -21.61
C ARG A 131 8.27 20.12 -22.64
N ILE A 132 8.05 19.50 -23.80
CA ILE A 132 9.07 19.28 -24.82
C ILE A 132 9.72 20.59 -25.28
N GLN A 133 8.95 21.67 -25.34
CA GLN A 133 9.40 22.99 -25.77
C GLN A 133 10.48 23.60 -24.84
N GLU A 134 10.57 23.15 -23.60
CA GLU A 134 11.59 23.60 -22.66
C GLU A 134 12.82 22.68 -22.61
N GLY A 135 12.79 21.58 -23.36
CA GLY A 135 13.95 20.69 -23.55
C GLY A 135 14.46 20.06 -22.26
N VAL A 136 15.77 20.07 -22.07
CA VAL A 136 16.46 19.39 -20.94
C VAL A 136 16.08 19.95 -19.58
N VAL A 137 15.65 21.19 -19.50
CA VAL A 137 15.23 21.84 -18.25
C VAL A 137 14.04 21.12 -17.62
N SER A 138 13.11 20.64 -18.45
CA SER A 138 11.99 19.81 -17.96
C SER A 138 12.47 18.47 -17.36
N LEU A 139 13.53 17.89 -17.90
CA LEU A 139 14.10 16.64 -17.36
C LEU A 139 14.81 16.88 -16.03
N ASP A 140 15.56 17.98 -15.90
CA ASP A 140 16.17 18.40 -14.63
C ASP A 140 15.12 18.63 -13.55
N GLY A 141 14.00 19.23 -13.92
CA GLY A 141 12.84 19.40 -13.05
C GLY A 141 12.31 18.09 -12.48
N TYR A 142 12.17 17.05 -13.31
CA TYR A 142 11.81 15.69 -12.83
C TYR A 142 12.87 15.11 -11.91
N GLY A 143 14.16 15.25 -12.26
CA GLY A 143 15.27 14.80 -11.42
C GLY A 143 15.18 15.38 -10.00
N GLY A 144 14.87 16.68 -9.89
CA GLY A 144 14.67 17.35 -8.61
C GLY A 144 13.45 16.84 -7.82
N ILE A 145 12.37 16.42 -8.50
CA ILE A 145 11.22 15.78 -7.86
C ILE A 145 11.60 14.38 -7.33
N PHE A 146 12.27 13.56 -8.14
CA PHE A 146 12.70 12.20 -7.74
C PHE A 146 13.61 12.24 -6.51
N TRP A 147 14.55 13.17 -6.49
CA TRP A 147 15.42 13.35 -5.33
C TRP A 147 14.59 13.65 -4.06
N ARG A 148 13.57 14.52 -4.15
CA ARG A 148 12.70 14.89 -3.02
C ARG A 148 11.79 13.74 -2.59
N ASN A 149 11.27 12.93 -3.52
CA ASN A 149 10.52 11.73 -3.16
C ASN A 149 11.38 10.80 -2.27
N VAL A 150 12.65 10.61 -2.62
CA VAL A 150 13.57 9.77 -1.84
C VAL A 150 13.88 10.40 -0.47
N GLN A 151 14.10 11.73 -0.39
CA GLN A 151 14.34 12.41 0.89
C GLN A 151 13.12 12.37 1.82
N ALA A 152 11.91 12.39 1.28
CA ALA A 152 10.66 12.34 2.04
C ALA A 152 10.22 10.89 2.38
N SER A 153 10.80 9.88 1.73
CA SER A 153 10.43 8.47 1.91
C SER A 153 10.66 8.00 3.35
N GLY A 154 9.61 7.49 3.98
CA GLY A 154 9.62 7.10 5.39
C GLY A 154 9.68 8.27 6.38
N VAL A 155 9.61 9.52 5.90
CA VAL A 155 9.55 10.73 6.75
C VAL A 155 8.13 11.26 6.84
N ILE A 156 7.48 11.43 5.71
CA ILE A 156 6.08 11.84 5.59
C ILE A 156 5.34 10.90 4.62
N PRO A 157 4.04 10.64 4.82
CA PRO A 157 3.24 9.93 3.83
C PRO A 157 3.20 10.68 2.49
N GLN A 158 3.51 9.98 1.41
CA GLN A 158 3.45 10.48 0.05
C GLN A 158 2.37 9.71 -0.71
N ILE A 159 1.34 10.40 -1.19
CA ILE A 159 0.20 9.81 -1.87
C ILE A 159 0.07 10.40 -3.27
N SER A 160 0.06 9.56 -4.28
CA SER A 160 -0.18 9.94 -5.67
C SER A 160 -1.56 9.50 -6.12
N VAL A 161 -2.37 10.44 -6.59
CA VAL A 161 -3.68 10.19 -7.19
C VAL A 161 -3.58 10.47 -8.68
N ILE A 162 -3.79 9.45 -9.49
CA ILE A 162 -3.71 9.56 -10.95
C ILE A 162 -5.12 9.84 -11.48
N LEU A 163 -5.31 11.00 -12.09
CA LEU A 163 -6.61 11.50 -12.53
C LEU A 163 -6.68 11.72 -14.05
N GLY A 164 -5.65 11.26 -14.74
CA GLY A 164 -5.55 11.36 -16.19
C GLY A 164 -4.31 10.66 -16.72
N PRO A 165 -3.75 11.11 -17.86
CA PRO A 165 -2.49 10.55 -18.34
C PRO A 165 -1.33 10.89 -17.42
N CYS A 166 -0.46 9.90 -17.21
CA CYS A 166 0.82 10.03 -16.52
C CYS A 166 1.83 9.17 -17.29
N ALA A 167 2.65 9.80 -18.14
CA ALA A 167 3.47 9.09 -19.11
C ALA A 167 4.93 9.50 -19.07
N GLY A 168 5.82 8.60 -19.50
CA GLY A 168 7.26 8.83 -19.56
C GLY A 168 7.87 9.06 -18.19
N GLY A 169 8.71 10.08 -18.04
CA GLY A 169 9.34 10.43 -16.77
C GLY A 169 8.37 10.71 -15.61
N ALA A 170 7.15 11.12 -15.93
CA ALA A 170 6.13 11.43 -14.93
C ALA A 170 5.70 10.23 -14.07
N VAL A 171 5.86 8.99 -14.55
CA VAL A 171 5.44 7.79 -13.80
C VAL A 171 6.37 7.44 -12.64
N TYR A 172 7.63 7.88 -12.69
CA TYR A 172 8.61 7.49 -11.68
C TYR A 172 8.37 8.14 -10.33
N SER A 173 7.92 9.40 -10.31
CA SER A 173 7.58 10.07 -9.05
C SER A 173 6.45 9.33 -8.31
N PRO A 174 5.27 9.07 -8.91
CA PRO A 174 4.24 8.23 -8.28
C PRO A 174 4.75 6.85 -7.85
N ALA A 175 5.58 6.18 -8.66
CA ALA A 175 6.12 4.86 -8.33
C ALA A 175 7.03 4.84 -7.09
N MET A 176 7.58 6.00 -6.70
CA MET A 176 8.39 6.16 -5.49
C MET A 176 7.57 6.62 -4.27
N THR A 177 6.31 7.03 -4.45
CA THR A 177 5.43 7.38 -3.33
C THR A 177 4.91 6.14 -2.60
N ASP A 178 4.31 6.31 -1.44
CA ASP A 178 3.87 5.20 -0.60
C ASP A 178 2.62 4.53 -1.15
N PHE A 179 1.70 5.34 -1.75
CA PHE A 179 0.42 4.86 -2.27
C PHE A 179 0.10 5.50 -3.62
N ILE A 180 -0.45 4.69 -4.52
CA ILE A 180 -0.93 5.13 -5.84
C ILE A 180 -2.42 4.80 -5.96
N PHE A 181 -3.23 5.83 -6.15
CA PHE A 181 -4.65 5.73 -6.44
C PHE A 181 -4.91 5.96 -7.93
N MET A 182 -5.78 5.16 -8.51
CA MET A 182 -6.16 5.30 -9.92
C MET A 182 -7.69 5.28 -10.10
N VAL A 183 -8.18 5.99 -11.12
CA VAL A 183 -9.59 6.01 -11.51
C VAL A 183 -9.79 5.16 -12.78
N ARG A 184 -10.76 4.24 -12.75
CA ARG A 184 -11.10 3.38 -13.90
C ARG A 184 -11.37 4.20 -15.14
N GLU A 185 -10.89 3.72 -16.29
CA GLU A 185 -11.11 4.32 -17.62
C GLU A 185 -10.61 5.77 -17.80
N LYS A 186 -10.05 6.39 -16.75
CA LYS A 186 -9.55 7.78 -16.79
C LYS A 186 -8.05 7.88 -16.56
N SER A 187 -7.52 7.01 -15.69
CA SER A 187 -6.11 7.03 -15.28
C SER A 187 -5.28 6.09 -16.14
N HIS A 188 -4.17 6.60 -16.67
CA HIS A 188 -3.24 5.79 -17.43
C HIS A 188 -1.81 6.09 -17.01
N MET A 189 -1.04 5.04 -16.70
CA MET A 189 0.39 5.11 -16.40
C MET A 189 1.16 4.19 -17.33
N PHE A 190 2.17 4.70 -18.03
CA PHE A 190 3.08 3.89 -18.84
C PHE A 190 4.38 4.66 -19.13
N ILE A 191 5.48 3.95 -19.32
CA ILE A 191 6.76 4.56 -19.70
C ILE A 191 6.68 5.09 -21.12
N THR A 192 6.14 4.29 -22.06
CA THR A 192 5.94 4.66 -23.45
C THR A 192 4.52 4.27 -23.87
N GLY A 193 3.87 5.17 -24.65
CA GLY A 193 2.49 4.95 -25.09
C GLY A 193 2.34 3.89 -26.19
N PRO A 194 1.09 3.49 -26.52
CA PRO A 194 0.80 2.43 -27.48
C PRO A 194 1.44 2.61 -28.86
N ASP A 195 1.54 3.86 -29.37
CA ASP A 195 2.16 4.13 -30.68
C ASP A 195 3.65 3.80 -30.71
N VAL A 196 4.37 4.07 -29.61
CA VAL A 196 5.79 3.72 -29.49
C VAL A 196 5.95 2.21 -29.36
N VAL A 197 5.11 1.56 -28.54
CA VAL A 197 5.07 0.10 -28.40
C VAL A 197 4.90 -0.55 -29.76
N ARG A 198 3.86 -0.15 -30.52
CA ARG A 198 3.61 -0.66 -31.87
C ARG A 198 4.80 -0.46 -32.81
N THR A 199 5.44 0.70 -32.76
CA THR A 199 6.58 1.03 -33.65
C THR A 199 7.81 0.20 -33.32
N VAL A 200 8.09 -0.08 -32.05
CA VAL A 200 9.32 -0.73 -31.59
C VAL A 200 9.18 -2.26 -31.53
N THR A 201 8.06 -2.75 -30.98
CA THR A 201 7.85 -4.19 -30.75
C THR A 201 6.87 -4.84 -31.74
N GLY A 202 6.08 -4.04 -32.47
CA GLY A 202 5.02 -4.52 -33.36
C GLY A 202 3.74 -4.94 -32.63
N GLU A 203 3.66 -4.76 -31.32
CA GLU A 203 2.48 -5.11 -30.53
C GLU A 203 1.40 -4.06 -30.67
N GLU A 204 0.16 -4.49 -30.88
CA GLU A 204 -1.02 -3.63 -30.88
C GLU A 204 -1.70 -3.73 -29.50
N VAL A 205 -1.81 -2.60 -28.80
CA VAL A 205 -2.38 -2.51 -27.45
C VAL A 205 -3.11 -1.17 -27.29
N THR A 206 -4.21 -1.19 -26.57
CA THR A 206 -4.93 0.05 -26.20
C THR A 206 -4.28 0.74 -25.00
N LEU A 207 -4.61 2.01 -24.74
CA LEU A 207 -4.18 2.75 -23.55
C LEU A 207 -4.57 2.02 -22.26
N GLU A 208 -5.81 1.51 -22.20
CA GLU A 208 -6.33 0.81 -21.02
C GLU A 208 -5.65 -0.54 -20.79
N GLU A 209 -5.41 -1.31 -21.86
CA GLU A 209 -4.70 -2.60 -21.75
C GLU A 209 -3.22 -2.43 -21.36
N LEU A 210 -2.57 -1.37 -21.87
CA LEU A 210 -1.15 -1.12 -21.58
C LEU A 210 -0.93 -0.60 -20.17
N GLY A 211 -1.69 0.41 -19.76
CA GLY A 211 -1.43 1.11 -18.50
C GLY A 211 -2.66 1.72 -17.84
N GLY A 212 -3.85 1.18 -18.10
CA GLY A 212 -5.07 1.59 -17.40
C GLY A 212 -5.10 1.08 -15.95
N ALA A 213 -6.03 1.63 -15.17
CA ALA A 213 -6.21 1.28 -13.77
C ALA A 213 -6.39 -0.23 -13.54
N GLY A 214 -7.17 -0.90 -14.41
CA GLY A 214 -7.39 -2.35 -14.34
C GLY A 214 -6.11 -3.17 -14.54
N SER A 215 -5.26 -2.80 -15.49
CA SER A 215 -3.97 -3.46 -15.73
C SER A 215 -3.01 -3.28 -14.55
N HIS A 216 -2.96 -2.09 -13.96
CA HIS A 216 -2.13 -1.82 -12.80
C HIS A 216 -2.65 -2.42 -11.50
N ALA A 217 -3.97 -2.58 -11.36
CA ALA A 217 -4.57 -3.24 -10.21
C ALA A 217 -4.40 -4.77 -10.22
N THR A 218 -4.33 -5.41 -11.40
CA THR A 218 -4.40 -6.89 -11.46
C THR A 218 -3.12 -7.56 -11.94
N LYS A 219 -2.31 -6.87 -12.76
CA LYS A 219 -1.12 -7.45 -13.40
C LYS A 219 0.18 -6.94 -12.80
N SER A 220 0.38 -5.61 -12.74
CA SER A 220 1.65 -5.01 -12.34
C SER A 220 1.76 -4.69 -10.86
N GLY A 221 0.64 -4.58 -10.13
CA GLY A 221 0.64 -4.16 -8.73
C GLY A 221 1.12 -2.73 -8.51
N VAL A 222 1.02 -1.85 -9.51
CA VAL A 222 1.38 -0.43 -9.37
C VAL A 222 0.28 0.35 -8.66
N ALA A 223 -1.01 0.09 -8.97
CA ALA A 223 -2.13 0.76 -8.33
C ALA A 223 -2.41 0.14 -6.96
N SER A 224 -2.26 0.93 -5.91
CA SER A 224 -2.59 0.51 -4.54
C SER A 224 -4.09 0.43 -4.31
N PHE A 225 -4.84 1.38 -4.90
CA PHE A 225 -6.30 1.49 -4.81
C PHE A 225 -6.88 1.92 -6.16
N VAL A 226 -8.03 1.37 -6.53
CA VAL A 226 -8.73 1.72 -7.77
C VAL A 226 -10.18 2.06 -7.47
N CYS A 227 -10.60 3.26 -7.92
CA CYS A 227 -11.94 3.80 -7.69
C CYS A 227 -12.66 4.05 -9.03
N ASP A 228 -13.97 4.22 -8.99
CA ASP A 228 -14.77 4.38 -10.20
C ASP A 228 -14.80 5.84 -10.71
N ASP A 229 -14.65 6.82 -9.83
CA ASP A 229 -14.64 8.24 -10.21
C ASP A 229 -13.69 9.10 -9.34
N GLU A 230 -13.53 10.39 -9.73
CA GLU A 230 -12.61 11.31 -9.07
C GLU A 230 -13.05 11.68 -7.63
N ARG A 231 -14.34 11.69 -7.32
CA ARG A 231 -14.82 12.00 -5.97
C ARG A 231 -14.56 10.84 -5.03
N GLN A 232 -14.91 9.64 -5.47
CA GLN A 232 -14.64 8.43 -4.69
C GLN A 232 -13.15 8.30 -4.37
N VAL A 233 -12.26 8.50 -5.36
CA VAL A 233 -10.82 8.38 -5.11
C VAL A 233 -10.31 9.41 -4.10
N LEU A 234 -10.82 10.65 -4.13
CA LEU A 234 -10.44 11.68 -3.16
C LEU A 234 -10.99 11.36 -1.75
N ASP A 235 -12.19 10.80 -1.65
CA ASP A 235 -12.74 10.34 -0.38
C ASP A 235 -11.95 9.15 0.19
N GLU A 236 -11.55 8.18 -0.64
CA GLU A 236 -10.70 7.06 -0.22
C GLU A 236 -9.31 7.52 0.26
N VAL A 237 -8.75 8.57 -0.34
CA VAL A 237 -7.51 9.20 0.18
C VAL A 237 -7.71 9.77 1.58
N LYS A 238 -8.87 10.42 1.87
CA LYS A 238 -9.19 10.91 3.22
C LYS A 238 -9.30 9.73 4.20
N VAL A 239 -9.95 8.63 3.78
CA VAL A 239 -10.04 7.40 4.59
C VAL A 239 -8.65 6.86 4.90
N LEU A 240 -7.77 6.71 3.89
CA LEU A 240 -6.39 6.26 4.12
C LEU A 240 -5.63 7.19 5.08
N LEU A 241 -5.73 8.51 4.88
CA LEU A 241 -5.10 9.50 5.77
C LEU A 241 -5.54 9.35 7.23
N SER A 242 -6.78 8.91 7.48
CA SER A 242 -7.28 8.69 8.84
C SER A 242 -6.58 7.54 9.58
N TYR A 243 -5.93 6.62 8.86
CA TYR A 243 -5.13 5.53 9.43
C TYR A 243 -3.66 5.89 9.60
N LEU A 244 -3.15 6.88 8.85
CA LEU A 244 -1.74 7.25 8.85
C LEU A 244 -1.45 8.42 9.81
N PRO A 245 -0.30 8.45 10.49
CA PRO A 245 0.17 9.65 11.18
C PRO A 245 0.56 10.75 10.17
N SER A 246 0.81 11.96 10.65
CA SER A 246 1.28 13.04 9.77
C SER A 246 2.73 12.84 9.31
N ASN A 247 3.54 12.17 10.13
CA ASN A 247 4.95 11.90 9.86
C ASN A 247 5.48 10.76 10.73
N ASN A 248 6.71 10.34 10.52
CA ASN A 248 7.36 9.23 11.21
C ASN A 248 7.70 9.48 12.69
N LEU A 249 7.50 10.68 13.21
CA LEU A 249 7.70 11.01 14.63
C LEU A 249 6.42 10.91 15.45
N GLU A 250 5.27 10.82 14.79
CA GLU A 250 3.98 10.65 15.43
C GLU A 250 3.63 9.17 15.57
N SER A 251 2.87 8.83 16.60
CA SER A 251 2.32 7.49 16.77
C SER A 251 1.17 7.23 15.80
N ALA A 252 0.82 5.95 15.58
CA ALA A 252 -0.37 5.58 14.84
C ALA A 252 -1.62 6.30 15.39
N PRO A 253 -2.50 6.81 14.52
CA PRO A 253 -3.71 7.51 14.96
C PRO A 253 -4.58 6.66 15.89
N VAL A 254 -5.13 7.31 16.90
CA VAL A 254 -6.13 6.72 17.81
C VAL A 254 -7.37 7.59 17.79
N VAL A 255 -8.49 7.01 17.41
CA VAL A 255 -9.83 7.66 17.46
C VAL A 255 -10.61 7.13 18.65
N ALA A 256 -11.67 7.83 19.04
CA ALA A 256 -12.59 7.31 20.07
C ALA A 256 -13.18 5.98 19.59
N PRO A 257 -12.99 4.87 20.33
CA PRO A 257 -13.50 3.57 19.92
C PRO A 257 -15.03 3.59 19.91
N GLN A 258 -15.61 3.01 18.87
CA GLN A 258 -17.06 2.88 18.72
C GLN A 258 -17.54 1.43 18.91
N ASP A 259 -16.59 0.50 19.06
CA ASP A 259 -16.81 -0.93 19.29
C ASP A 259 -16.27 -1.33 20.67
N ASP A 260 -16.94 -2.27 21.35
CA ASP A 260 -16.54 -2.71 22.68
C ASP A 260 -15.19 -3.45 22.63
N ALA A 261 -14.24 -2.96 23.42
CA ALA A 261 -12.92 -3.59 23.56
C ALA A 261 -12.99 -5.03 24.09
N ASN A 262 -14.03 -5.35 24.88
CA ASN A 262 -14.23 -6.67 25.48
C ASN A 262 -15.21 -7.54 24.65
N ARG A 263 -15.57 -7.13 23.45
CA ARG A 263 -16.40 -7.92 22.54
C ARG A 263 -15.69 -9.24 22.20
N SER A 264 -16.28 -10.36 22.60
CA SER A 264 -15.90 -11.69 22.13
C SER A 264 -16.39 -11.90 20.71
N CYS A 265 -15.70 -12.75 19.97
CA CYS A 265 -15.97 -13.07 18.55
C CYS A 265 -16.33 -14.57 18.38
N PRO A 266 -17.44 -15.07 18.97
CA PRO A 266 -17.78 -16.51 18.95
C PRO A 266 -17.98 -17.07 17.54
N GLU A 267 -18.31 -16.23 16.55
CA GLU A 267 -18.41 -16.58 15.15
C GLU A 267 -17.11 -17.14 14.56
N LEU A 268 -15.96 -16.81 15.14
CA LEU A 268 -14.66 -17.38 14.71
C LEU A 268 -14.52 -18.86 15.02
N ASN A 269 -15.22 -19.37 16.03
CA ASN A 269 -15.22 -20.79 16.37
C ASN A 269 -15.95 -21.61 15.30
N ASP A 270 -16.99 -21.03 14.68
CA ASP A 270 -17.78 -21.69 13.64
C ASP A 270 -17.20 -21.46 12.23
N LEU A 271 -16.33 -20.46 12.05
CA LEU A 271 -15.75 -20.11 10.76
C LEU A 271 -14.70 -21.13 10.28
N MET A 272 -13.96 -21.74 11.22
CA MET A 272 -12.88 -22.65 10.89
C MET A 272 -13.43 -24.01 10.45
N PRO A 273 -13.16 -24.47 9.20
CA PRO A 273 -13.62 -25.76 8.74
C PRO A 273 -12.97 -26.93 9.51
N ASP A 274 -13.71 -27.99 9.79
CA ASP A 274 -13.19 -29.21 10.41
C ASP A 274 -12.07 -29.87 9.58
N SER A 275 -12.16 -29.76 8.26
CA SER A 275 -11.13 -30.31 7.37
C SER A 275 -10.07 -29.25 7.03
N PRO A 276 -8.77 -29.54 7.21
CA PRO A 276 -7.70 -28.62 6.86
C PRO A 276 -7.60 -28.32 5.36
N ASN A 277 -8.31 -29.09 4.53
CA ASN A 277 -8.33 -28.91 3.07
C ASN A 277 -9.47 -28.01 2.58
N LEU A 278 -10.44 -27.67 3.43
CA LEU A 278 -11.51 -26.74 3.08
C LEU A 278 -11.04 -25.29 3.30
N PRO A 279 -11.16 -24.43 2.27
CA PRO A 279 -10.78 -23.03 2.42
C PRO A 279 -11.84 -22.24 3.20
N TYR A 280 -11.41 -21.16 3.83
CA TYR A 280 -12.25 -20.11 4.40
C TYR A 280 -11.69 -18.74 3.97
N ASP A 281 -12.49 -17.70 4.08
CA ASP A 281 -12.05 -16.35 3.72
C ASP A 281 -11.37 -15.67 4.91
N MET A 282 -10.07 -15.35 4.77
CA MET A 282 -9.31 -14.65 5.80
C MET A 282 -9.84 -13.22 6.03
N ARG A 283 -10.47 -12.59 5.03
CA ARG A 283 -11.10 -11.28 5.20
C ARG A 283 -12.18 -11.30 6.27
N THR A 284 -12.99 -12.37 6.29
CA THR A 284 -14.02 -12.53 7.33
C THR A 284 -13.41 -12.61 8.73
N VAL A 285 -12.27 -13.33 8.91
CA VAL A 285 -11.55 -13.34 10.20
C VAL A 285 -11.12 -11.94 10.60
N ILE A 286 -10.54 -11.20 9.66
CA ILE A 286 -10.02 -9.85 9.87
C ILE A 286 -11.17 -8.90 10.24
N GLU A 287 -12.26 -8.89 9.48
CA GLU A 287 -13.42 -8.03 9.69
C GLU A 287 -14.11 -8.31 11.04
N VAL A 288 -14.25 -9.57 11.42
CA VAL A 288 -14.84 -9.96 12.72
C VAL A 288 -14.01 -9.42 13.89
N VAL A 289 -12.70 -9.40 13.77
CA VAL A 289 -11.77 -8.96 14.82
C VAL A 289 -11.67 -7.43 14.91
N LEU A 290 -11.71 -6.72 13.79
CA LEU A 290 -11.55 -5.27 13.74
C LEU A 290 -12.77 -4.50 14.29
N ASP A 291 -12.56 -3.25 14.67
CA ASP A 291 -13.61 -2.33 15.11
C ASP A 291 -14.65 -2.16 13.98
N ASN A 292 -15.92 -2.44 14.28
CA ASN A 292 -17.05 -2.35 13.35
C ASN A 292 -16.91 -3.14 12.04
N GLY A 293 -15.94 -4.03 11.93
CA GLY A 293 -15.63 -4.74 10.69
C GLY A 293 -15.01 -3.86 9.60
N GLU A 294 -14.54 -2.66 9.94
CA GLU A 294 -13.95 -1.73 8.98
C GLU A 294 -12.53 -2.15 8.60
N PHE A 295 -12.34 -2.48 7.31
CA PHE A 295 -11.06 -2.89 6.76
C PHE A 295 -10.80 -2.22 5.41
N LEU A 296 -9.75 -1.40 5.32
CA LEU A 296 -9.28 -0.79 4.08
C LEU A 296 -8.22 -1.70 3.45
N GLU A 297 -8.63 -2.58 2.53
CA GLU A 297 -7.74 -3.54 1.88
C GLU A 297 -6.82 -2.85 0.87
N TYR A 298 -5.51 -3.06 0.99
CA TYR A 298 -4.45 -2.59 0.12
C TYR A 298 -4.17 -3.60 -0.99
N HIS A 299 -4.17 -3.19 -2.27
CA HIS A 299 -4.00 -4.06 -3.43
C HIS A 299 -4.98 -5.26 -3.46
N ASP A 300 -6.26 -5.00 -3.28
CA ASP A 300 -7.33 -6.01 -3.19
C ASP A 300 -7.38 -6.98 -4.40
N SER A 301 -7.02 -6.48 -5.57
CA SER A 301 -7.08 -7.19 -6.85
C SER A 301 -5.74 -7.80 -7.29
N TRP A 302 -4.63 -7.52 -6.58
CA TRP A 302 -3.29 -8.04 -6.87
C TRP A 302 -2.79 -8.96 -5.77
N ALA A 303 -2.09 -10.05 -6.15
CA ALA A 303 -1.56 -11.03 -5.21
C ALA A 303 -2.60 -11.42 -4.14
N GLN A 304 -3.76 -11.90 -4.60
CA GLN A 304 -4.94 -12.17 -3.75
C GLN A 304 -4.75 -13.34 -2.77
N ASN A 305 -3.66 -14.09 -2.87
CA ASN A 305 -3.25 -15.14 -1.93
C ASN A 305 -2.70 -14.57 -0.61
N ILE A 306 -2.49 -13.25 -0.53
CA ILE A 306 -2.21 -12.53 0.71
C ILE A 306 -3.08 -11.29 0.80
N VAL A 307 -3.66 -11.05 1.97
CA VAL A 307 -4.47 -9.88 2.32
C VAL A 307 -3.62 -8.92 3.12
N CYS A 308 -3.60 -7.66 2.74
CA CYS A 308 -2.95 -6.59 3.48
C CYS A 308 -3.91 -5.40 3.56
N GLY A 309 -3.95 -4.68 4.65
CA GLY A 309 -4.82 -3.50 4.78
C GLY A 309 -4.78 -2.88 6.16
N TYR A 310 -5.52 -1.81 6.31
CA TYR A 310 -5.63 -1.03 7.54
C TYR A 310 -6.97 -1.24 8.21
N GLY A 311 -6.96 -1.25 9.53
CA GLY A 311 -8.16 -1.28 10.36
C GLY A 311 -7.90 -0.64 11.72
N ARG A 312 -8.84 -0.81 12.64
CA ARG A 312 -8.68 -0.34 14.02
C ARG A 312 -8.97 -1.44 15.03
N LEU A 313 -8.25 -1.37 16.14
CA LEU A 313 -8.50 -2.16 17.34
C LEU A 313 -8.54 -1.21 18.54
N ASN A 314 -9.70 -1.12 19.19
CA ASN A 314 -9.99 -0.17 20.26
C ASN A 314 -9.62 1.27 19.86
N GLY A 315 -9.99 1.66 18.63
CA GLY A 315 -9.73 2.97 18.05
C GLY A 315 -8.31 3.19 17.51
N ARG A 316 -7.34 2.32 17.81
CA ARG A 316 -5.95 2.42 17.36
C ARG A 316 -5.80 1.87 15.95
N SER A 317 -5.18 2.64 15.05
CA SER A 317 -4.84 2.16 13.70
C SER A 317 -3.85 0.99 13.77
N VAL A 318 -4.11 -0.06 13.00
CA VAL A 318 -3.26 -1.24 12.84
C VAL A 318 -3.15 -1.61 11.38
N GLY A 319 -1.99 -2.13 10.98
CA GLY A 319 -1.80 -2.83 9.71
C GLY A 319 -2.05 -4.32 9.90
N VAL A 320 -2.79 -4.91 8.99
CA VAL A 320 -3.12 -6.34 9.03
C VAL A 320 -2.53 -7.03 7.81
N VAL A 321 -1.88 -8.17 8.03
CA VAL A 321 -1.38 -9.07 6.98
C VAL A 321 -1.96 -10.46 7.24
N GLY A 322 -2.53 -11.11 6.22
CA GLY A 322 -3.09 -12.45 6.38
C GLY A 322 -2.95 -13.32 5.14
N ASN A 323 -2.62 -14.60 5.29
CA ASN A 323 -2.68 -15.54 4.18
C ASN A 323 -4.15 -15.78 3.79
N GLN A 324 -4.45 -15.86 2.48
CA GLN A 324 -5.81 -16.08 1.99
C GLN A 324 -6.00 -17.52 1.47
N PRO A 325 -6.57 -18.43 2.27
CA PRO A 325 -6.75 -19.83 1.85
C PRO A 325 -7.65 -20.02 0.62
N MET A 326 -8.55 -19.07 0.35
CA MET A 326 -9.40 -19.08 -0.85
C MET A 326 -8.63 -18.91 -2.17
N ARG A 327 -7.37 -18.47 -2.10
CA ARG A 327 -6.50 -18.24 -3.25
C ARG A 327 -5.20 -19.01 -3.09
N PHE A 328 -4.95 -19.98 -3.97
CA PHE A 328 -3.75 -20.83 -3.93
C PHE A 328 -3.46 -21.41 -2.53
N ALA A 329 -4.50 -21.74 -1.76
CA ALA A 329 -4.40 -22.23 -0.38
C ALA A 329 -3.57 -21.33 0.57
N GLY A 330 -3.40 -20.04 0.27
CA GLY A 330 -2.62 -19.11 1.10
C GLY A 330 -1.10 -19.24 0.96
N VAL A 331 -0.59 -19.94 -0.08
CA VAL A 331 0.87 -20.03 -0.32
C VAL A 331 1.47 -18.65 -0.58
N LEU A 332 2.76 -18.48 -0.26
CA LEU A 332 3.55 -17.32 -0.66
C LEU A 332 4.16 -17.52 -2.05
N ASP A 333 3.88 -16.62 -2.97
CA ASP A 333 4.56 -16.49 -4.26
C ASP A 333 5.37 -15.19 -4.32
N MET A 334 5.96 -14.91 -5.46
CA MET A 334 6.75 -13.68 -5.67
C MET A 334 5.93 -12.42 -5.41
N MET A 335 4.70 -12.36 -5.96
CA MET A 335 3.84 -11.17 -5.86
C MET A 335 3.31 -10.97 -4.45
N ALA A 336 2.89 -12.04 -3.77
CA ALA A 336 2.47 -11.98 -2.37
C ALA A 336 3.59 -11.51 -1.44
N SER A 337 4.82 -11.99 -1.70
CA SER A 337 6.01 -11.59 -0.94
C SER A 337 6.31 -10.10 -1.12
N GLU A 338 6.19 -9.56 -2.34
CA GLU A 338 6.41 -8.13 -2.61
C GLU A 338 5.32 -7.24 -2.01
N LYS A 339 4.04 -7.62 -2.18
CA LYS A 339 2.90 -6.90 -1.60
C LYS A 339 3.04 -6.78 -0.10
N ALA A 340 3.24 -7.90 0.59
CA ALA A 340 3.37 -7.91 2.04
C ALA A 340 4.64 -7.19 2.52
N ALA A 341 5.79 -7.38 1.85
CA ALA A 341 7.03 -6.70 2.21
C ALA A 341 6.90 -5.17 2.14
N ARG A 342 6.30 -4.65 1.07
CA ARG A 342 6.08 -3.22 0.92
C ARG A 342 5.12 -2.70 1.99
N PHE A 343 4.03 -3.42 2.26
CA PHE A 343 3.03 -3.06 3.26
C PHE A 343 3.62 -3.03 4.68
N VAL A 344 4.36 -4.08 5.09
CA VAL A 344 5.04 -4.16 6.39
C VAL A 344 6.01 -2.99 6.57
N ARG A 345 6.83 -2.68 5.56
CA ARG A 345 7.76 -1.55 5.61
C ARG A 345 7.05 -0.20 5.72
N THR A 346 5.92 -0.04 5.05
CA THR A 346 5.12 1.20 5.15
C THR A 346 4.53 1.35 6.55
N CYS A 347 4.02 0.27 7.15
CA CYS A 347 3.53 0.29 8.52
C CYS A 347 4.65 0.63 9.51
N ASP A 348 5.82 0.01 9.37
CA ASP A 348 6.97 0.29 10.25
C ASP A 348 7.47 1.74 10.10
N ALA A 349 7.57 2.26 8.87
CA ALA A 349 7.99 3.64 8.62
C ALA A 349 7.06 4.68 9.28
N PHE A 350 5.79 4.36 9.46
CA PHE A 350 4.78 5.25 10.02
C PHE A 350 4.24 4.80 11.38
N ASN A 351 4.99 4.02 12.13
CA ASN A 351 4.68 3.61 13.50
C ASN A 351 3.32 2.90 13.66
N ILE A 352 2.86 2.19 12.64
CA ILE A 352 1.58 1.46 12.65
C ILE A 352 1.84 0.03 13.12
N PRO A 353 1.26 -0.41 14.26
CA PRO A 353 1.40 -1.78 14.73
C PRO A 353 0.90 -2.80 13.71
N LEU A 354 1.51 -3.98 13.68
CA LEU A 354 1.21 -5.05 12.74
C LEU A 354 0.53 -6.22 13.43
N ILE A 355 -0.55 -6.70 12.81
CA ILE A 355 -1.23 -7.95 13.16
C ILE A 355 -1.09 -8.90 11.98
N THR A 356 -0.53 -10.09 12.23
CA THR A 356 -0.29 -11.08 11.18
C THR A 356 -1.10 -12.35 11.43
N PHE A 357 -2.08 -12.64 10.55
CA PHE A 357 -2.84 -13.90 10.58
C PHE A 357 -2.18 -14.94 9.67
N VAL A 358 -1.89 -16.12 10.21
CA VAL A 358 -1.11 -17.15 9.52
C VAL A 358 -1.95 -18.37 9.21
N ASP A 359 -2.10 -18.66 7.92
CA ASP A 359 -2.54 -19.95 7.38
C ASP A 359 -1.76 -20.20 6.08
N VAL A 360 -0.52 -20.68 6.20
CA VAL A 360 0.43 -20.79 5.10
C VAL A 360 1.01 -22.21 4.97
N PRO A 361 0.73 -22.91 3.86
CA PRO A 361 1.28 -24.26 3.64
C PRO A 361 2.72 -24.26 3.13
N GLY A 362 3.25 -23.12 2.68
CA GLY A 362 4.60 -23.02 2.13
C GLY A 362 4.75 -21.88 1.13
N PHE A 363 5.92 -21.82 0.50
CA PHE A 363 6.13 -21.05 -0.73
C PHE A 363 5.61 -21.84 -1.93
N LEU A 364 5.12 -21.13 -2.96
CA LEU A 364 4.62 -21.75 -4.18
C LEU A 364 5.78 -22.46 -4.93
N PRO A 365 5.73 -23.79 -5.11
CA PRO A 365 6.74 -24.51 -5.85
C PRO A 365 6.55 -24.31 -7.37
N GLY A 366 7.61 -24.45 -8.14
CA GLY A 366 7.55 -24.48 -9.60
C GLY A 366 8.71 -23.79 -10.27
N VAL A 367 9.01 -24.20 -11.51
CA VAL A 367 10.13 -23.67 -12.29
C VAL A 367 9.97 -22.16 -12.53
N ASP A 368 8.77 -21.70 -12.82
CA ASP A 368 8.50 -20.27 -13.06
C ASP A 368 8.75 -19.43 -11.80
N GLN A 369 8.42 -19.95 -10.62
CA GLN A 369 8.71 -19.30 -9.35
C GLN A 369 10.22 -19.24 -9.07
N GLU A 370 10.93 -20.35 -9.26
CA GLU A 370 12.38 -20.41 -9.06
C GLU A 370 13.13 -19.48 -10.05
N HIS A 371 12.80 -19.58 -11.34
CA HIS A 371 13.42 -18.72 -12.37
C HIS A 371 12.99 -17.25 -12.27
N GLY A 372 11.78 -16.98 -11.79
CA GLY A 372 11.29 -15.64 -11.47
C GLY A 372 11.95 -15.02 -10.23
N GLY A 373 12.64 -15.84 -9.42
CA GLY A 373 13.42 -15.38 -8.26
C GLY A 373 12.63 -15.38 -6.95
N ILE A 374 11.81 -16.40 -6.70
CA ILE A 374 11.03 -16.56 -5.45
C ILE A 374 11.93 -16.42 -4.20
N ILE A 375 13.18 -16.90 -4.25
CA ILE A 375 14.15 -16.78 -3.14
C ILE A 375 14.41 -15.29 -2.83
N ARG A 376 14.65 -14.49 -3.86
CA ARG A 376 14.92 -13.05 -3.72
C ARG A 376 13.66 -12.29 -3.24
N HIS A 377 12.51 -12.60 -3.81
CA HIS A 377 11.24 -11.96 -3.44
C HIS A 377 10.78 -12.36 -2.04
N GLY A 378 10.87 -13.66 -1.69
CA GLY A 378 10.60 -14.12 -0.33
C GLY A 378 11.53 -13.51 0.72
N ALA A 379 12.81 -13.30 0.36
CA ALA A 379 13.77 -12.63 1.22
C ALA A 379 13.40 -11.16 1.52
N LYS A 380 12.68 -10.45 0.62
CA LYS A 380 12.18 -9.09 0.89
C LYS A 380 11.18 -9.08 2.04
N LEU A 381 10.25 -10.03 2.08
CA LEU A 381 9.26 -10.13 3.15
C LEU A 381 9.91 -10.49 4.48
N LEU A 382 10.82 -11.48 4.48
CA LEU A 382 11.59 -11.83 5.67
C LEU A 382 12.38 -10.64 6.20
N TYR A 383 13.04 -9.90 5.29
CA TYR A 383 13.80 -8.71 5.65
C TYR A 383 12.90 -7.64 6.26
N ALA A 384 11.72 -7.39 5.68
CA ALA A 384 10.77 -6.39 6.18
C ALA A 384 10.33 -6.69 7.62
N TYR A 385 9.97 -7.93 7.93
CA TYR A 385 9.62 -8.30 9.29
C TYR A 385 10.82 -8.26 10.26
N CYS A 386 11.99 -8.74 9.86
CA CYS A 386 13.19 -8.67 10.71
C CYS A 386 13.67 -7.24 10.99
N GLU A 387 13.35 -6.29 10.12
CA GLU A 387 13.74 -4.87 10.28
C GLU A 387 12.69 -4.06 11.05
N ALA A 388 11.42 -4.49 11.04
CA ALA A 388 10.32 -3.76 11.65
C ALA A 388 10.47 -3.66 13.18
N THR A 389 10.32 -2.43 13.68
CA THR A 389 10.46 -2.06 15.11
C THR A 389 9.14 -1.77 15.80
N VAL A 390 8.04 -1.64 15.03
CA VAL A 390 6.68 -1.44 15.56
C VAL A 390 6.20 -2.65 16.38
N PRO A 391 5.20 -2.50 17.26
CA PRO A 391 4.52 -3.64 17.87
C PRO A 391 4.02 -4.64 16.84
N ARG A 392 4.33 -5.92 17.03
CA ARG A 392 3.97 -7.01 16.10
C ARG A 392 3.35 -8.18 16.85
N ILE A 393 2.15 -8.58 16.44
CA ILE A 393 1.43 -9.70 17.03
C ILE A 393 1.03 -10.68 15.93
N GLN A 394 1.47 -11.93 16.06
CA GLN A 394 1.11 -13.03 15.18
C GLN A 394 -0.05 -13.83 15.77
N VAL A 395 -1.00 -14.25 14.93
CA VAL A 395 -2.05 -15.20 15.24
C VAL A 395 -2.02 -16.33 14.22
N ILE A 396 -1.69 -17.54 14.66
CA ILE A 396 -1.66 -18.73 13.80
C ILE A 396 -3.06 -19.35 13.84
N THR A 397 -3.78 -19.23 12.75
CA THR A 397 -5.18 -19.72 12.66
C THR A 397 -5.26 -21.20 12.27
N ARG A 398 -4.35 -21.65 11.39
CA ARG A 398 -4.32 -23.04 10.94
C ARG A 398 -2.91 -23.44 10.49
N LYS A 399 -2.61 -23.58 9.18
CA LYS A 399 -1.33 -24.08 8.68
C LYS A 399 -0.20 -23.08 8.92
N ALA A 400 0.92 -23.58 9.41
CA ALA A 400 2.15 -22.84 9.62
C ALA A 400 3.35 -23.75 9.29
N TYR A 401 3.64 -23.92 7.97
CA TYR A 401 4.61 -24.89 7.51
C TYR A 401 5.90 -24.29 6.98
N GLY A 402 7.01 -24.87 7.40
CA GLY A 402 8.33 -24.65 6.87
C GLY A 402 8.83 -23.21 6.97
N GLY A 403 9.65 -22.80 5.99
CA GLY A 403 10.19 -21.45 5.93
C GLY A 403 9.14 -20.35 5.77
N ALA A 404 8.01 -20.65 5.15
CA ALA A 404 6.93 -19.69 4.98
C ALA A 404 6.28 -19.28 6.32
N TYR A 405 6.12 -20.24 7.26
CA TYR A 405 5.73 -19.92 8.63
C TYR A 405 6.70 -18.94 9.29
N VAL A 406 8.02 -19.22 9.16
CA VAL A 406 9.05 -18.36 9.74
C VAL A 406 8.94 -16.94 9.19
N VAL A 407 8.75 -16.80 7.87
CA VAL A 407 8.64 -15.51 7.17
C VAL A 407 7.39 -14.73 7.57
N MET A 408 6.29 -15.41 7.90
CA MET A 408 5.04 -14.78 8.31
C MET A 408 5.05 -14.31 9.76
N ASP A 409 6.02 -13.47 10.12
CA ASP A 409 6.15 -12.80 11.41
C ASP A 409 6.24 -13.76 12.61
N SER A 410 6.98 -14.87 12.48
CA SER A 410 7.16 -15.78 13.62
C SER A 410 7.95 -15.13 14.77
N LYS A 411 7.81 -15.67 15.97
CA LYS A 411 8.56 -15.22 17.15
C LYS A 411 10.09 -15.24 16.92
N SER A 412 10.58 -16.17 16.11
CA SER A 412 12.01 -16.29 15.79
C SER A 412 12.56 -15.16 14.90
N VAL A 413 11.69 -14.41 14.20
CA VAL A 413 12.06 -13.21 13.43
C VAL A 413 11.66 -11.91 14.13
N GLY A 414 11.31 -12.00 15.43
CA GLY A 414 11.12 -10.85 16.29
C GLY A 414 9.68 -10.42 16.53
N SER A 415 8.66 -11.25 16.24
CA SER A 415 7.29 -10.96 16.70
C SER A 415 7.27 -10.83 18.22
N ASP A 416 6.60 -9.80 18.74
CA ASP A 416 6.54 -9.53 20.17
C ASP A 416 5.62 -10.53 20.91
N LEU A 417 4.53 -10.93 20.23
CA LEU A 417 3.55 -11.87 20.78
C LEU A 417 3.09 -12.81 19.67
N SER A 418 3.16 -14.11 19.92
CA SER A 418 2.68 -15.15 19.01
C SER A 418 1.58 -15.96 19.68
N LEU A 419 0.37 -15.90 19.12
CA LEU A 419 -0.81 -16.61 19.56
C LEU A 419 -1.17 -17.70 18.55
N ALA A 420 -1.79 -18.79 19.00
CA ALA A 420 -2.28 -19.82 18.13
C ALA A 420 -3.70 -20.21 18.49
N TRP A 421 -4.50 -20.58 17.49
CA TRP A 421 -5.76 -21.27 17.72
C TRP A 421 -5.54 -22.76 17.94
N PRO A 422 -6.47 -23.50 18.55
CA PRO A 422 -6.36 -24.96 18.70
C PRO A 422 -6.27 -25.72 17.36
N SER A 423 -6.76 -25.12 16.28
CA SER A 423 -6.67 -25.62 14.90
C SER A 423 -5.31 -25.40 14.23
N ALA A 424 -4.35 -24.76 14.90
CA ALA A 424 -3.05 -24.46 14.33
C ALA A 424 -2.19 -25.71 14.15
N GLU A 425 -1.51 -25.79 13.00
CA GLU A 425 -0.65 -26.90 12.61
C GLU A 425 0.76 -26.36 12.32
N LEU A 426 1.67 -26.45 13.30
CA LEU A 426 3.05 -25.96 13.15
C LEU A 426 3.99 -27.13 12.84
N ALA A 427 4.62 -27.13 11.66
CA ALA A 427 5.52 -28.21 11.26
C ALA A 427 6.57 -27.74 10.24
N VAL A 428 7.62 -28.55 10.07
CA VAL A 428 8.66 -28.31 9.04
C VAL A 428 8.05 -28.43 7.62
N MET A 429 7.06 -29.30 7.46
CA MET A 429 6.31 -29.49 6.20
C MET A 429 4.95 -30.11 6.50
N GLY A 430 4.05 -30.06 5.52
CA GLY A 430 2.73 -30.68 5.66
C GLY A 430 2.82 -32.16 6.03
N PRO A 431 1.90 -32.69 6.88
CA PRO A 431 1.97 -34.03 7.44
C PRO A 431 2.08 -35.13 6.39
N GLN A 432 1.33 -35.04 5.28
CA GLN A 432 1.38 -36.01 4.18
C GLN A 432 2.79 -36.10 3.58
N GLY A 433 3.42 -34.96 3.28
CA GLY A 433 4.77 -34.93 2.75
C GLY A 433 5.82 -35.44 3.74
N ALA A 434 5.65 -35.12 5.01
CA ALA A 434 6.54 -35.62 6.07
C ALA A 434 6.50 -37.13 6.18
N VAL A 435 5.31 -37.71 6.19
CA VAL A 435 5.09 -39.18 6.27
C VAL A 435 5.67 -39.91 5.05
N GLU A 436 5.47 -39.38 3.83
CA GLU A 436 6.06 -39.94 2.60
C GLU A 436 7.60 -39.98 2.66
N ILE A 437 8.24 -39.02 3.31
CA ILE A 437 9.71 -38.99 3.44
C ILE A 437 10.19 -39.89 4.58
N LEU A 438 9.58 -39.76 5.75
CA LEU A 438 10.05 -40.44 6.97
C LEU A 438 9.74 -41.95 6.97
N HIS A 439 8.58 -42.33 6.42
CA HIS A 439 8.03 -43.69 6.48
C HIS A 439 7.97 -44.37 5.12
N ARG A 440 8.71 -43.89 4.11
CA ARG A 440 8.68 -44.42 2.74
C ARG A 440 8.81 -45.92 2.66
N ARG A 441 9.78 -46.50 3.37
CA ARG A 441 10.03 -47.95 3.35
C ARG A 441 8.91 -48.74 4.03
N GLU A 442 8.34 -48.19 5.08
CA GLU A 442 7.22 -48.82 5.81
C GLU A 442 5.97 -48.83 4.93
N LEU A 443 5.69 -47.73 4.23
CA LEU A 443 4.58 -47.64 3.28
C LEU A 443 4.73 -48.60 2.11
N GLU A 444 5.95 -48.74 1.55
CA GLU A 444 6.25 -49.68 0.47
C GLU A 444 6.09 -51.15 0.88
N GLN A 445 6.19 -51.48 2.18
CA GLN A 445 6.07 -52.84 2.72
C GLN A 445 4.70 -53.15 3.32
N SER A 446 3.84 -52.14 3.44
CA SER A 446 2.50 -52.29 4.02
C SER A 446 1.56 -53.07 3.10
N ALA A 447 0.73 -53.91 3.69
CA ALA A 447 -0.34 -54.62 2.97
C ALA A 447 -1.44 -53.67 2.45
N ASP A 448 -1.66 -52.53 3.16
CA ASP A 448 -2.53 -51.42 2.78
C ASP A 448 -1.79 -50.08 3.01
N PRO A 449 -1.06 -49.61 1.98
CA PRO A 449 -0.30 -48.37 2.09
C PRO A 449 -1.18 -47.15 2.32
N ALA A 450 -2.44 -47.14 1.87
CA ALA A 450 -3.33 -46.00 2.03
C ALA A 450 -3.79 -45.86 3.49
N ALA A 451 -4.31 -46.93 4.08
CA ALA A 451 -4.70 -46.93 5.49
C ALA A 451 -3.51 -46.64 6.42
N ARG A 452 -2.34 -47.25 6.15
CA ARG A 452 -1.14 -46.99 6.96
C ARG A 452 -0.65 -45.55 6.86
N ARG A 453 -0.79 -44.95 5.69
CA ARG A 453 -0.46 -43.53 5.51
C ARG A 453 -1.35 -42.64 6.38
N GLU A 454 -2.66 -42.88 6.40
CA GLU A 454 -3.60 -42.11 7.25
C GLU A 454 -3.22 -42.22 8.73
N GLU A 455 -2.97 -43.43 9.22
CA GLU A 455 -2.52 -43.68 10.60
C GLU A 455 -1.23 -42.88 10.92
N LEU A 456 -0.22 -42.93 10.04
CA LEU A 456 1.04 -42.24 10.23
C LEU A 456 0.89 -40.70 10.16
N VAL A 457 -0.03 -40.19 9.37
CA VAL A 457 -0.37 -38.77 9.32
C VAL A 457 -0.97 -38.33 10.65
N ASP A 458 -1.92 -39.11 11.19
CA ASP A 458 -2.54 -38.80 12.48
C ASP A 458 -1.49 -38.86 13.63
N GLU A 459 -0.62 -39.90 13.64
CA GLU A 459 0.49 -39.99 14.59
C GLU A 459 1.44 -38.77 14.47
N TYR A 460 1.73 -38.31 13.25
CA TYR A 460 2.58 -37.16 13.00
C TYR A 460 1.94 -35.84 13.48
N MET A 461 0.64 -35.68 13.22
CA MET A 461 -0.15 -34.54 13.66
C MET A 461 -0.15 -34.45 15.19
N GLU A 462 -0.48 -35.53 15.87
CA GLU A 462 -0.50 -35.59 17.33
C GLU A 462 0.88 -35.29 17.94
N LYS A 463 1.94 -35.82 17.36
CA LYS A 463 3.29 -35.75 17.93
C LYS A 463 4.04 -34.46 17.59
N PHE A 464 3.81 -33.86 16.43
CA PHE A 464 4.63 -32.77 15.92
C PHE A 464 3.85 -31.56 15.40
N ALA A 465 2.71 -31.75 14.74
CA ALA A 465 2.05 -30.71 13.98
C ALA A 465 0.82 -30.15 14.70
N ASN A 466 1.01 -29.70 15.95
CA ASN A 466 -0.05 -29.06 16.74
C ASN A 466 0.52 -27.87 17.53
N PRO A 467 -0.33 -26.96 18.00
CA PRO A 467 0.14 -25.73 18.66
C PRO A 467 0.75 -25.99 20.04
N TYR A 468 0.38 -27.07 20.72
CA TYR A 468 0.82 -27.35 22.07
C TYR A 468 2.32 -27.69 22.14
N VAL A 469 2.82 -28.45 21.17
CA VAL A 469 4.26 -28.76 21.05
C VAL A 469 5.08 -27.49 20.86
N ALA A 470 4.57 -26.52 20.10
CA ALA A 470 5.22 -25.24 19.90
C ALA A 470 5.16 -24.36 21.18
N ALA A 471 4.02 -24.38 21.86
CA ALA A 471 3.82 -23.65 23.13
C ALA A 471 4.73 -24.19 24.26
N GLU A 472 4.85 -25.53 24.40
CA GLU A 472 5.78 -26.15 25.37
C GLU A 472 7.24 -25.74 25.16
N ARG A 473 7.62 -25.35 23.94
CA ARG A 473 8.96 -24.86 23.57
C ARG A 473 9.10 -23.34 23.63
N GLY A 474 8.01 -22.61 23.92
CA GLY A 474 7.97 -21.14 23.93
C GLY A 474 8.03 -20.49 22.55
N TYR A 475 7.71 -21.22 21.47
CA TYR A 475 7.61 -20.67 20.12
C TYR A 475 6.25 -19.99 19.86
N VAL A 476 5.24 -20.35 20.65
CA VAL A 476 3.92 -19.73 20.75
C VAL A 476 3.74 -19.33 22.22
N ASP A 477 3.28 -18.11 22.46
CA ASP A 477 3.11 -17.58 23.83
C ASP A 477 1.85 -18.11 24.50
N ASP A 478 0.78 -18.32 23.71
CA ASP A 478 -0.47 -18.88 24.22
C ASP A 478 -1.29 -19.56 23.11
N VAL A 479 -2.04 -20.59 23.48
CA VAL A 479 -3.08 -21.19 22.63
C VAL A 479 -4.42 -20.69 23.14
N ILE A 480 -5.10 -19.90 22.30
CA ILE A 480 -6.28 -19.12 22.68
C ILE A 480 -7.56 -19.66 22.03
N ASP A 481 -8.70 -19.47 22.71
CA ASP A 481 -10.01 -19.62 22.06
C ASP A 481 -10.10 -18.58 20.91
N PRO A 482 -10.45 -19.00 19.67
CA PRO A 482 -10.64 -18.09 18.56
C PRO A 482 -11.58 -16.93 18.91
N ALA A 483 -12.63 -17.17 19.70
CA ALA A 483 -13.56 -16.15 20.17
C ALA A 483 -12.91 -15.02 20.99
N ASP A 484 -11.76 -15.27 21.61
CA ASP A 484 -11.02 -14.29 22.42
C ASP A 484 -9.98 -13.50 21.61
N THR A 485 -9.82 -13.76 20.32
CA THR A 485 -8.74 -13.18 19.49
C THR A 485 -8.72 -11.66 19.59
N ARG A 486 -9.85 -10.98 19.43
CA ARG A 486 -9.94 -9.52 19.54
C ARG A 486 -9.45 -9.01 20.89
N ILE A 487 -9.93 -9.56 21.98
CA ILE A 487 -9.57 -9.17 23.36
C ILE A 487 -8.06 -9.34 23.60
N ARG A 488 -7.50 -10.45 23.12
CA ARG A 488 -6.07 -10.77 23.26
C ARG A 488 -5.20 -9.83 22.44
N LEU A 489 -5.62 -9.45 21.22
CA LEU A 489 -4.93 -8.48 20.38
C LEU A 489 -4.94 -7.08 21.00
N ILE A 490 -6.07 -6.62 21.51
CA ILE A 490 -6.18 -5.32 22.18
C ILE A 490 -5.27 -5.29 23.42
N ALA A 491 -5.32 -6.30 24.27
CA ALA A 491 -4.46 -6.40 25.46
C ALA A 491 -2.96 -6.43 25.07
N GLY A 492 -2.61 -7.17 24.02
CA GLY A 492 -1.23 -7.20 23.49
C GLY A 492 -0.77 -5.84 22.98
N LEU A 493 -1.59 -5.11 22.24
CA LEU A 493 -1.29 -3.76 21.76
C LEU A 493 -1.17 -2.74 22.90
N GLU A 494 -1.97 -2.87 23.94
CA GLU A 494 -1.86 -2.03 25.14
C GLU A 494 -0.56 -2.29 25.89
N MET A 495 -0.19 -3.55 26.08
CA MET A 495 1.08 -3.95 26.70
C MET A 495 2.28 -3.42 25.90
N LEU A 496 2.19 -3.44 24.56
CA LEU A 496 3.26 -2.99 23.65
C LEU A 496 3.21 -1.48 23.34
N ALA A 497 2.28 -0.71 23.91
CA ALA A 497 2.07 0.70 23.58
C ALA A 497 3.32 1.59 23.73
N THR A 498 4.23 1.21 24.62
CA THR A 498 5.49 1.92 24.88
C THR A 498 6.72 1.19 24.34
N LYS A 499 6.53 0.18 23.48
CA LYS A 499 7.65 -0.52 22.85
C LYS A 499 8.57 0.47 22.16
N HIS A 500 9.86 0.36 22.45
CA HIS A 500 10.91 1.10 21.78
C HIS A 500 12.04 0.15 21.43
N GLU A 501 12.43 0.10 20.18
CA GLU A 501 13.51 -0.73 19.68
C GLU A 501 14.42 0.09 18.77
N GLU A 502 15.72 0.07 19.05
CA GLU A 502 16.74 0.73 18.24
C GLU A 502 17.49 -0.31 17.42
N LEU A 503 17.43 -0.16 16.10
CA LEU A 503 18.26 -0.95 15.19
C LEU A 503 19.73 -0.54 15.27
N PRO A 504 20.69 -1.44 14.98
CA PRO A 504 22.10 -1.10 14.86
C PRO A 504 22.30 0.08 13.92
N ARG A 505 23.15 1.05 14.31
CA ARG A 505 23.44 2.24 13.50
C ARG A 505 24.01 1.86 12.14
N ARG A 506 23.38 2.32 11.06
CA ARG A 506 23.76 2.09 9.66
C ARG A 506 23.33 3.28 8.80
N LYS A 507 23.89 3.42 7.59
CA LYS A 507 23.43 4.46 6.64
C LYS A 507 22.01 4.17 6.16
N HIS A 508 21.74 2.92 5.83
CA HIS A 508 20.43 2.36 5.46
C HIS A 508 20.51 0.84 5.48
N GLY A 509 19.39 0.14 5.46
CA GLY A 509 19.34 -1.30 5.22
C GLY A 509 19.75 -1.62 3.78
N ASN A 510 20.37 -2.79 3.57
CA ASN A 510 20.66 -3.30 2.21
C ASN A 510 19.62 -4.39 1.89
N VAL A 511 18.42 -3.93 1.56
CA VAL A 511 17.27 -4.80 1.24
C VAL A 511 17.57 -5.55 -0.05
N PRO A 512 17.25 -6.86 -0.17
CA PRO A 512 17.34 -7.59 -1.43
C PRO A 512 16.31 -7.04 -2.43
N LEU A 513 16.71 -6.12 -3.32
CA LEU A 513 15.88 -5.42 -4.30
C LEU A 513 15.52 -6.28 -5.52
#